data_fea7ac0a2b17e283f13ca18b0461cb79
#
_entry.id   fea7ac0a2b17e283f13ca18b0461cb79
#
_cell.length_a   1.000
_cell.length_b   1.000
_cell.length_c   1.000
_cell.angle_alpha   90.00
_cell.angle_beta   90.00
_cell.angle_gamma   90.00
#
_symmetry.space_group_name_H-M   'P 1'
#
loop_
_entity.id
_entity.type
_entity.pdbx_description
1 polymer ?
#
loop_
_entity_poly.entity_id
_entity_poly.type
_entity_poly.pdbx_seq_one_letter_code
_entity_poly.pdbx_strand_id
1 'polypeptide(L)'
;GDVRDTYRTHDGHIIYVSYRGILDIAPDIWEKLGKGEDVPPTEYYLRGQPMFETAVDTPYSWMNNILAVSLGKQEAMGVTYDVYQIL
;
A
#
# COMPACT_ATOMS: atom_id res chain seq x y z
N GLY A 1 -4.57 2.05 10.97
CA GLY A 1 -4.42 3.48 10.88
C GLY A 1 -4.73 4.02 9.49
N ASP A 2 -4.96 5.30 9.46
CA ASP A 2 -5.21 6.03 8.21
C ASP A 2 -3.94 6.76 7.79
N VAL A 3 -3.57 6.61 6.53
CA VAL A 3 -2.39 7.25 5.96
C VAL A 3 -2.80 8.06 4.73
N ARG A 4 -2.16 9.20 4.54
CA ARG A 4 -2.31 10.04 3.35
C ARG A 4 -0.95 10.30 2.75
N ASP A 5 -0.86 10.10 1.46
CA ASP A 5 0.38 10.26 0.71
C ASP A 5 0.14 10.99 -0.60
N THR A 6 1.21 11.55 -1.15
CA THR A 6 1.17 12.23 -2.43
C THR A 6 2.23 11.62 -3.33
N TYR A 7 1.82 11.19 -4.52
CA TYR A 7 2.72 10.63 -5.52
C TYR A 7 2.76 11.51 -6.74
N ARG A 8 3.97 11.68 -7.29
CA ARG A 8 4.15 12.34 -8.58
C ARG A 8 4.46 11.28 -9.61
N THR A 9 3.71 11.28 -10.71
CA THR A 9 3.97 10.39 -11.83
C THR A 9 5.19 10.84 -12.62
N HIS A 10 5.74 9.97 -13.47
CA HIS A 10 6.90 10.30 -14.30
C HIS A 10 6.63 11.44 -15.30
N ASP A 11 5.37 11.64 -15.68
CA ASP A 11 4.92 12.72 -16.56
C ASP A 11 4.41 13.96 -15.83
N GLY A 12 4.66 14.05 -14.51
CA GLY A 12 4.46 15.26 -13.72
C GLY A 12 3.08 15.46 -13.11
N HIS A 13 2.21 14.46 -13.20
CA HIS A 13 0.89 14.52 -12.56
C HIS A 13 0.97 14.11 -11.08
N ILE A 14 0.07 14.66 -10.28
CA ILE A 14 0.01 14.37 -8.84
C ILE A 14 -1.20 13.50 -8.56
N ILE A 15 -0.97 12.43 -7.79
CA ILE A 15 -2.01 11.52 -7.33
C ILE A 15 -1.98 11.54 -5.80
N TYR A 16 -3.11 11.87 -5.19
CA TYR A 16 -3.28 11.78 -3.75
C TYR A 16 -3.80 10.40 -3.42
N VAL A 17 -3.15 9.76 -2.46
CA VAL A 17 -3.55 8.43 -2.01
C VAL A 17 -3.86 8.50 -0.53
N SER A 18 -5.05 8.08 -0.16
CA SER A 18 -5.40 7.83 1.23
C SER A 18 -5.68 6.34 1.39
N TYR A 19 -5.18 5.75 2.46
CA TYR A 19 -5.46 4.35 2.69
C TYR A 19 -5.64 4.05 4.17
N ARG A 20 -6.48 3.07 4.42
CA ARG A 20 -6.67 2.47 5.72
C ARG A 20 -6.04 1.09 5.68
N GLY A 21 -5.21 0.79 6.67
CA GLY A 21 -4.52 -0.49 6.73
C GLY A 21 -4.76 -1.23 8.02
N ILE A 22 -4.65 -2.54 7.94
CA ILE A 22 -4.66 -3.43 9.09
C ILE A 22 -3.34 -4.18 9.08
N LEU A 23 -2.62 -4.07 10.19
CA LEU A 23 -1.35 -4.75 10.41
C LEU A 23 -1.50 -5.67 11.61
N ASP A 24 -1.32 -6.96 11.39
CA ASP A 24 -1.36 -7.96 12.45
C ASP A 24 -0.17 -8.90 12.26
N ILE A 25 0.87 -8.64 13.01
CA ILE A 25 2.12 -9.40 12.98
C ILE A 25 2.42 -9.91 14.39
N ALA A 26 2.53 -11.23 14.54
CA ALA A 26 2.85 -11.84 15.80
C ALA A 26 4.25 -11.42 16.31
N PRO A 27 4.47 -11.37 17.64
CA PRO A 27 5.75 -10.93 18.18
C PRO A 27 6.96 -11.73 17.71
N ASP A 28 6.82 -13.03 17.53
CA ASP A 28 7.90 -13.88 17.02
C ASP A 28 8.25 -13.56 15.56
N ILE A 29 7.26 -13.18 14.76
CA ILE A 29 7.47 -12.74 13.38
C ILE A 29 8.18 -11.39 13.36
N TRP A 30 7.78 -10.45 14.22
CA TRP A 30 8.48 -9.18 14.37
C TRP A 30 9.96 -9.38 14.72
N GLU A 31 10.25 -10.34 15.59
CA GLU A 31 11.64 -10.64 15.97
C GLU A 31 12.45 -11.13 14.78
N LYS A 32 11.87 -12.01 13.94
CA LYS A 32 12.53 -12.49 12.72
C LYS A 32 12.80 -11.34 11.74
N LEU A 33 11.82 -10.47 11.55
CA LEU A 33 11.97 -9.31 10.67
C LEU A 33 13.04 -8.35 11.17
N GLY A 34 13.12 -8.15 12.49
CA GLY A 34 14.13 -7.33 13.12
C GLY A 34 15.55 -7.87 12.96
N LYS A 35 15.69 -9.17 12.77
CA LYS A 35 16.97 -9.82 12.49
C LYS A 35 17.35 -9.81 11.01
N GLY A 36 16.51 -9.24 10.15
CA GLY A 36 16.73 -9.22 8.72
C GLY A 36 16.33 -10.49 7.99
N GLU A 37 15.60 -11.40 8.65
CA GLU A 37 15.13 -12.61 8.01
C GLU A 37 14.02 -12.29 7.02
N ASP A 38 14.00 -13.02 5.90
CA ASP A 38 12.94 -12.90 4.90
C ASP A 38 11.75 -13.76 5.32
N VAL A 39 10.66 -13.09 5.74
CA VAL A 39 9.45 -13.76 6.18
C VAL A 39 8.39 -13.60 5.09
N PRO A 40 7.81 -14.71 4.58
CA PRO A 40 6.76 -14.62 3.57
C PRO A 40 5.54 -13.86 4.10
N PRO A 41 4.87 -13.05 3.24
CA PRO A 41 3.68 -12.29 3.67
C PRO A 41 2.48 -13.17 4.05
N THR A 42 2.55 -14.47 3.81
CA THR A 42 1.54 -15.44 4.27
C THR A 42 1.60 -15.71 5.77
N GLU A 43 2.68 -15.33 6.45
CA GLU A 43 2.86 -15.56 7.88
C GLU A 43 2.36 -14.40 8.75
N TYR A 44 1.85 -13.34 8.15
CA TYR A 44 1.27 -12.20 8.85
C TYR A 44 0.18 -11.55 8.00
N TYR A 45 -0.52 -10.60 8.60
CA TYR A 45 -1.58 -9.88 7.92
C TYR A 45 -1.19 -8.41 7.77
N LEU A 46 -1.02 -7.95 6.54
CA LEU A 46 -0.77 -6.55 6.22
C LEU A 46 -1.57 -6.23 4.96
N ARG A 47 -2.72 -5.60 5.16
CA ARG A 47 -3.68 -5.32 4.09
C ARG A 47 -4.10 -3.87 4.17
N GLY A 48 -4.38 -3.30 3.01
CA GLY A 48 -4.84 -1.93 2.94
C GLY A 48 -5.95 -1.76 1.93
N GLN A 49 -6.64 -0.64 2.06
CA GLN A 49 -7.69 -0.22 1.15
C GLN A 49 -7.33 1.17 0.65
N PRO A 50 -6.52 1.29 -0.41
CA PRO A 50 -6.15 2.59 -0.93
C PRO A 50 -7.31 3.22 -1.70
N MET A 51 -7.40 4.54 -1.61
CA MET A 51 -8.29 5.36 -2.42
C MET A 51 -7.44 6.44 -3.10
N PHE A 52 -7.73 6.70 -4.36
CA PHE A 52 -6.94 7.60 -5.18
C PHE A 52 -7.75 8.81 -5.57
N GLU A 53 -7.08 9.97 -5.61
CA GLU A 53 -7.66 11.22 -6.07
C GLU A 53 -6.65 11.96 -6.94
N THR A 54 -7.05 12.31 -8.14
CA THR A 54 -6.23 13.10 -9.07
C THR A 54 -7.13 14.00 -9.92
N ALA A 55 -6.53 14.99 -10.58
CA ALA A 55 -7.27 15.91 -11.43
C ALA A 55 -7.95 15.17 -12.59
N VAL A 56 -9.18 15.60 -12.93
CA VAL A 56 -9.99 14.92 -13.95
C VAL A 56 -9.45 15.09 -15.37
N ASP A 57 -8.61 16.07 -15.60
CA ASP A 57 -8.00 16.36 -16.90
C ASP A 57 -6.67 15.62 -17.12
N THR A 58 -6.37 14.61 -16.31
CA THR A 58 -5.16 13.81 -16.44
C THR A 58 -5.46 12.43 -17.00
N PRO A 59 -4.43 11.73 -17.55
CA PRO A 59 -4.59 10.33 -17.99
C PRO A 59 -4.92 9.37 -16.87
N TYR A 60 -4.79 9.81 -15.61
CA TYR A 60 -4.98 8.99 -14.42
C TYR A 60 -6.34 9.18 -13.76
N SER A 61 -7.23 9.98 -14.35
CA SER A 61 -8.54 10.30 -13.76
C SER A 61 -9.41 9.07 -13.48
N TRP A 62 -9.19 7.97 -14.19
CA TRP A 62 -9.90 6.72 -13.97
C TRP A 62 -9.70 6.18 -12.54
N MET A 63 -8.57 6.55 -11.89
CA MET A 63 -8.27 6.12 -10.53
C MET A 63 -9.21 6.73 -9.48
N ASN A 64 -9.88 7.85 -9.81
CA ASN A 64 -10.86 8.46 -8.92
C ASN A 64 -12.09 7.59 -8.68
N ASN A 65 -12.34 6.63 -9.56
CA ASN A 65 -13.60 5.88 -9.59
C ASN A 65 -13.40 4.38 -9.40
N ILE A 66 -12.28 3.97 -8.83
CA ILE A 66 -12.00 2.56 -8.58
C ILE A 66 -11.97 2.26 -7.10
N LEU A 67 -12.22 1.00 -6.79
CA LEU A 67 -11.91 0.42 -5.48
C LEU A 67 -10.68 -0.48 -5.65
N ALA A 68 -9.83 -0.48 -4.66
CA ALA A 68 -8.61 -1.29 -4.69
C ALA A 68 -8.33 -1.89 -3.31
N VAL A 69 -7.56 -2.97 -3.32
CA VAL A 69 -7.00 -3.56 -2.11
C VAL A 69 -5.50 -3.69 -2.28
N SER A 70 -4.76 -3.59 -1.20
CA SER A 70 -3.31 -3.79 -1.21
C SER A 70 -2.91 -4.94 -0.31
N LEU A 71 -1.91 -5.68 -0.77
CA LEU A 71 -1.23 -6.71 0.02
C LEU A 71 0.16 -6.21 0.31
N GLY A 72 0.50 -6.09 1.60
CA GLY A 72 1.79 -5.57 2.01
C GLY A 72 2.78 -6.66 2.37
N LYS A 73 4.05 -6.39 2.08
CA LYS A 73 5.17 -7.20 2.55
C LYS A 73 6.07 -6.32 3.38
N GLN A 74 6.27 -6.69 4.65
CA GLN A 74 7.19 -6.02 5.56
C GLN A 74 8.60 -6.51 5.27
N GLU A 75 9.49 -5.58 4.98
CA GLU A 75 10.91 -5.85 4.73
C GLU A 75 11.75 -5.10 5.78
N ALA A 76 13.04 -5.41 5.85
CA ALA A 76 13.94 -4.77 6.81
C ALA A 76 14.03 -3.25 6.61
N MET A 77 13.93 -2.80 5.37
CA MET A 77 14.10 -1.38 5.00
C MET A 77 12.79 -0.67 4.71
N GLY A 78 11.65 -1.31 4.92
CA GLY A 78 10.35 -0.67 4.65
C GLY A 78 9.28 -1.67 4.28
N VAL A 79 8.23 -1.17 3.65
CA VAL A 79 7.08 -1.98 3.25
C VAL A 79 6.87 -1.87 1.76
N THR A 80 6.67 -3.01 1.12
CA THR A 80 6.30 -3.09 -0.29
C THR A 80 4.84 -3.51 -0.40
N TYR A 81 4.09 -2.86 -1.29
CA TYR A 81 2.67 -3.15 -1.51
C TYR A 81 2.41 -3.56 -2.94
N ASP A 82 1.62 -4.61 -3.11
CA ASP A 82 0.96 -4.93 -4.37
C ASP A 82 -0.47 -4.42 -4.29
N VAL A 83 -0.90 -3.66 -5.30
CA VAL A 83 -2.22 -3.03 -5.32
C VAL A 83 -3.04 -3.63 -6.45
N TYR A 84 -4.24 -4.07 -6.12
CA TYR A 84 -5.16 -4.71 -7.05
C TYR A 84 -6.45 -3.92 -7.15
N GLN A 85 -6.85 -3.60 -8.38
CA GLN A 85 -8.15 -2.99 -8.64
C GLN A 85 -9.25 -4.04 -8.50
N ILE A 86 -10.34 -3.66 -7.85
CA ILE A 86 -11.54 -4.49 -7.78
C ILE A 86 -12.41 -4.14 -8.98
N LEU A 87 -12.67 -5.13 -9.81
CA LEU A 87 -13.50 -4.98 -11.01
C LEU A 87 -14.97 -5.29 -10.71
#